data_f929f3d74d63ede34752d5c3b780ea02
#
_entry.id   f929f3d74d63ede34752d5c3b780ea02
#
_cell.length_a   1.000
_cell.length_b   1.000
_cell.length_c   1.000
_cell.angle_alpha   90.00
_cell.angle_beta   90.00
_cell.angle_gamma   90.00
#
_symmetry.space_group_name_H-M   'P 1'
#
loop_
_entity.id
_entity.type
_entity.pdbx_description
1 polymer ?
#
loop_
_entity_poly.entity_id
_entity_poly.type
_entity_poly.pdbx_seq_one_letter_code
_entity_poly.pdbx_strand_id
1 'polypeptide(L)'
;MGEPEIRRRGDDDLKACAEALATVHDADRYPAKWPADPGGWLTPDGMLGAWVAVDGPDVLGHVTLTRTDDVLAADVGLPPEELASVARLFTTASARRRGVAGALLATVTTAAADGGLRAVLEVEDGGEAAVALYERAGWRHAGSRSGDWTTADGRTALLHTYVAPGAGTR
;
A
#
# COMPACT_ATOMS: atom_id res chain seq x y z
N MET A 1 3.61 3.29 -26.26
CA MET A 1 3.51 3.16 -24.81
C MET A 1 4.89 3.31 -24.19
N GLY A 2 5.03 4.29 -23.33
CA GLY A 2 6.27 4.48 -22.63
C GLY A 2 6.38 3.61 -21.39
N GLU A 3 7.51 3.65 -20.74
CA GLU A 3 7.66 3.06 -19.42
C GLU A 3 6.93 3.92 -18.41
N PRO A 4 6.26 3.31 -17.42
CA PRO A 4 5.63 4.08 -16.36
C PRO A 4 6.67 4.88 -15.57
N GLU A 5 6.32 6.09 -15.22
CA GLU A 5 7.16 6.93 -14.39
C GLU A 5 6.59 6.92 -12.97
N ILE A 6 7.47 6.76 -11.98
CA ILE A 6 7.07 6.85 -10.58
C ILE A 6 7.60 8.17 -10.04
N ARG A 7 6.71 8.96 -9.46
CA ARG A 7 7.07 10.25 -8.89
C ARG A 7 6.18 10.56 -7.70
N ARG A 8 6.52 11.57 -6.94
CA ARG A 8 5.68 12.00 -5.83
C ARG A 8 4.34 12.51 -6.36
N ARG A 9 3.29 12.20 -5.61
CA ARG A 9 1.94 12.66 -5.93
C ARG A 9 1.81 14.14 -5.57
N GLY A 10 1.36 14.95 -6.54
CA GLY A 10 0.98 16.32 -6.27
C GLY A 10 -0.52 16.41 -6.01
N ASP A 11 -0.98 17.56 -5.49
CA ASP A 11 -2.40 17.76 -5.23
C ASP A 11 -3.23 17.67 -6.51
N ASP A 12 -2.63 18.08 -7.64
CA ASP A 12 -3.31 18.03 -8.95
C ASP A 12 -3.55 16.58 -9.40
N ASP A 13 -2.88 15.61 -8.81
CA ASP A 13 -3.04 14.21 -9.18
C ASP A 13 -4.26 13.56 -8.54
N LEU A 14 -4.84 14.16 -7.49
CA LEU A 14 -5.88 13.52 -6.70
C LEU A 14 -7.11 13.11 -7.51
N LYS A 15 -7.52 13.97 -8.45
CA LYS A 15 -8.68 13.65 -9.28
C LYS A 15 -8.42 12.42 -10.13
N ALA A 16 -7.26 12.36 -10.81
CA ALA A 16 -6.91 11.21 -11.64
C ALA A 16 -6.70 9.97 -10.79
N CYS A 17 -6.16 10.13 -9.58
CA CYS A 17 -6.01 9.01 -8.64
C CYS A 17 -7.36 8.46 -8.22
N ALA A 18 -8.34 9.33 -7.94
CA ALA A 18 -9.68 8.89 -7.56
C ALA A 18 -10.36 8.17 -8.72
N GLU A 19 -10.17 8.65 -9.94
CA GLU A 19 -10.72 7.99 -11.13
C GLU A 19 -10.09 6.60 -11.33
N ALA A 20 -8.79 6.50 -11.16
CA ALA A 20 -8.09 5.21 -11.24
C ALA A 20 -8.58 4.26 -10.14
N LEU A 21 -8.74 4.77 -8.93
CA LEU A 21 -9.25 3.97 -7.81
C LEU A 21 -10.66 3.44 -8.10
N ALA A 22 -11.50 4.25 -8.74
CA ALA A 22 -12.86 3.82 -9.10
C ALA A 22 -12.82 2.59 -10.02
N THR A 23 -11.89 2.56 -10.98
CA THR A 23 -11.76 1.39 -11.86
C THR A 23 -11.30 0.16 -11.08
N VAL A 24 -10.42 0.33 -10.10
CA VAL A 24 -9.94 -0.76 -9.25
C VAL A 24 -11.08 -1.25 -8.36
N HIS A 25 -11.87 -0.34 -7.80
CA HIS A 25 -13.02 -0.71 -6.98
C HIS A 25 -14.02 -1.56 -7.77
N ASP A 26 -14.29 -1.15 -9.00
CA ASP A 26 -15.24 -1.87 -9.86
C ASP A 26 -14.73 -3.26 -10.23
N ALA A 27 -13.43 -3.37 -10.52
CA ALA A 27 -12.84 -4.63 -10.99
C ALA A 27 -12.47 -5.57 -9.84
N ASP A 28 -11.86 -5.04 -8.79
CA ASP A 28 -11.24 -5.85 -7.73
C ASP A 28 -11.87 -5.64 -6.37
N ARG A 29 -12.87 -4.76 -6.25
CA ARG A 29 -13.53 -4.44 -4.99
C ARG A 29 -12.58 -3.87 -3.94
N TYR A 30 -11.59 -3.12 -4.38
CA TYR A 30 -10.67 -2.41 -3.50
C TYR A 30 -10.82 -0.90 -3.69
N PRO A 31 -11.07 -0.13 -2.66
CA PRO A 31 -11.42 -0.58 -1.30
C PRO A 31 -12.78 -1.28 -1.29
N ALA A 32 -13.02 -2.10 -0.29
CA ALA A 32 -14.26 -2.88 -0.22
C ALA A 32 -15.49 -1.97 -0.22
N LYS A 33 -15.39 -0.84 0.47
CA LYS A 33 -16.45 0.16 0.51
C LYS A 33 -15.95 1.45 -0.13
N TRP A 34 -16.71 1.98 -1.08
CA TRP A 34 -16.31 3.23 -1.74
C TRP A 34 -16.37 4.38 -0.75
N PRO A 35 -15.27 5.14 -0.61
CA PRO A 35 -15.23 6.25 0.37
C PRO A 35 -16.10 7.43 -0.10
N ALA A 36 -16.72 8.10 0.88
CA ALA A 36 -17.51 9.30 0.62
C ALA A 36 -16.65 10.43 0.06
N ASP A 37 -15.38 10.48 0.49
CA ASP A 37 -14.41 11.46 0.02
C ASP A 37 -13.17 10.72 -0.47
N PRO A 38 -13.12 10.34 -1.76
CA PRO A 38 -11.97 9.59 -2.29
C PRO A 38 -10.64 10.31 -2.12
N GLY A 39 -10.60 11.62 -2.34
CA GLY A 39 -9.37 12.39 -2.16
C GLY A 39 -8.87 12.34 -0.72
N GLY A 40 -9.77 12.45 0.23
CA GLY A 40 -9.44 12.33 1.64
C GLY A 40 -9.00 10.93 2.01
N TRP A 41 -9.64 9.91 1.44
CA TRP A 41 -9.25 8.53 1.66
C TRP A 41 -7.82 8.27 1.16
N LEU A 42 -7.46 8.90 0.02
CA LEU A 42 -6.13 8.78 -0.56
C LEU A 42 -5.07 9.55 0.22
N THR A 43 -5.49 10.37 1.18
CA THR A 43 -4.59 11.19 1.99
C THR A 43 -4.87 10.92 3.47
N PRO A 44 -4.51 9.73 3.97
CA PRO A 44 -4.81 9.37 5.37
C PRO A 44 -4.04 10.23 6.35
N ASP A 45 -4.56 10.32 7.56
CA ASP A 45 -3.90 11.06 8.64
C ASP A 45 -2.51 10.46 8.88
N GLY A 46 -1.56 11.33 9.21
CA GLY A 46 -0.19 10.89 9.45
C GLY A 46 0.59 10.55 8.20
N MET A 47 0.10 10.96 7.03
CA MET A 47 0.79 10.67 5.78
C MET A 47 2.16 11.34 5.74
N LEU A 48 3.19 10.56 5.44
CA LEU A 48 4.56 11.02 5.29
C LEU A 48 4.90 11.30 3.84
N GLY A 49 4.21 10.66 2.91
CA GLY A 49 4.38 10.88 1.48
C GLY A 49 3.44 10.01 0.67
N ALA A 50 3.30 10.35 -0.59
CA ALA A 50 2.50 9.58 -1.54
C ALA A 50 3.18 9.61 -2.89
N TRP A 51 3.03 8.53 -3.64
CA TRP A 51 3.65 8.36 -4.96
C TRP A 51 2.62 7.83 -5.95
N VAL A 52 2.83 8.18 -7.20
CA VAL A 52 1.99 7.70 -8.30
C VAL A 52 2.87 7.09 -9.38
N ALA A 53 2.33 6.11 -10.07
CA ALA A 53 2.91 5.61 -11.31
C ALA A 53 2.04 6.14 -12.43
N VAL A 54 2.64 6.80 -13.39
CA VAL A 54 1.91 7.47 -14.46
C VAL A 54 2.48 7.10 -15.83
N ASP A 55 1.62 7.13 -16.83
CA ASP A 55 1.99 6.98 -18.23
C ASP A 55 1.27 8.13 -18.96
N GLY A 56 2.00 9.22 -19.22
CA GLY A 56 1.38 10.43 -19.72
C GLY A 56 0.34 10.96 -18.76
N PRO A 57 -0.91 11.20 -19.18
CA PRO A 57 -1.95 11.69 -18.28
C PRO A 57 -2.60 10.62 -17.42
N ASP A 58 -2.27 9.35 -17.64
CA ASP A 58 -2.94 8.24 -16.99
C ASP A 58 -2.24 7.83 -15.71
N VAL A 59 -3.00 7.71 -14.62
CA VAL A 59 -2.51 7.15 -13.37
C VAL A 59 -2.68 5.63 -13.44
N LEU A 60 -1.56 4.93 -13.27
CA LEU A 60 -1.53 3.46 -13.32
C LEU A 60 -1.47 2.84 -11.94
N GLY A 61 -1.09 3.60 -10.93
CA GLY A 61 -0.97 3.08 -9.59
C GLY A 61 -0.68 4.17 -8.58
N HIS A 62 -0.78 3.81 -7.30
CA HIS A 62 -0.69 4.76 -6.20
C HIS A 62 -0.21 4.04 -4.94
N VAL A 63 0.51 4.76 -4.08
CA VAL A 63 0.90 4.24 -2.76
C VAL A 63 1.14 5.40 -1.80
N THR A 64 0.85 5.19 -0.53
CA THR A 64 1.21 6.16 0.52
C THR A 64 2.12 5.52 1.54
N LEU A 65 2.83 6.38 2.26
CA LEU A 65 3.60 6.03 3.44
C LEU A 65 3.06 6.88 4.59
N THR A 66 2.70 6.25 5.69
CA THR A 66 2.09 6.93 6.84
C THR A 66 2.83 6.60 8.12
N ARG A 67 2.53 7.34 9.18
CA ARG A 67 2.98 6.96 10.51
C ARG A 67 2.33 5.64 10.89
N THR A 68 3.04 4.83 11.66
CA THR A 68 2.56 3.51 12.06
C THR A 68 1.88 3.60 13.42
N ASP A 69 0.76 2.89 13.58
CA ASP A 69 0.06 2.84 14.85
C ASP A 69 0.67 1.80 15.79
N ASP A 70 0.20 1.79 17.04
CA ASP A 70 0.72 0.91 18.07
C ASP A 70 0.40 -0.56 17.77
N VAL A 71 -0.68 -0.84 17.07
CA VAL A 71 -1.12 -2.22 16.80
C VAL A 71 -0.15 -2.90 15.84
N LEU A 72 0.16 -2.25 14.72
CA LEU A 72 1.13 -2.80 13.78
C LEU A 72 2.52 -2.86 14.39
N ALA A 73 2.88 -1.85 15.16
CA ALA A 73 4.19 -1.81 15.83
C ALA A 73 4.33 -3.01 16.78
N ALA A 74 3.28 -3.35 17.51
CA ALA A 74 3.31 -4.50 18.42
C ALA A 74 3.53 -5.81 17.66
N ASP A 75 2.89 -5.97 16.49
CA ASP A 75 3.06 -7.18 15.68
C ASP A 75 4.52 -7.35 15.23
N VAL A 76 5.19 -6.25 14.95
CA VAL A 76 6.57 -6.26 14.45
C VAL A 76 7.58 -6.34 15.59
N GLY A 77 7.22 -5.83 16.78
CA GLY A 77 8.10 -5.81 17.94
C GLY A 77 9.08 -4.64 17.93
N LEU A 78 8.73 -3.56 17.25
CA LEU A 78 9.54 -2.33 17.18
C LEU A 78 8.68 -1.13 17.58
N PRO A 79 9.30 -0.04 18.08
CA PRO A 79 8.53 1.16 18.39
C PRO A 79 7.91 1.78 17.14
N PRO A 80 6.70 2.36 17.25
CA PRO A 80 6.06 2.99 16.09
C PRO A 80 6.93 4.06 15.42
N GLU A 81 7.72 4.78 16.20
CA GLU A 81 8.56 5.85 15.66
C GLU A 81 9.72 5.34 14.80
N GLU A 82 9.97 4.03 14.80
CA GLU A 82 10.98 3.41 13.93
C GLU A 82 10.36 2.80 12.68
N LEU A 83 9.06 2.92 12.52
CA LEU A 83 8.31 2.26 11.45
C LEU A 83 7.54 3.28 10.62
N ALA A 84 7.22 2.88 9.38
CA ALA A 84 6.29 3.62 8.54
C ALA A 84 5.41 2.62 7.82
N SER A 85 4.12 2.91 7.73
CA SER A 85 3.15 1.98 7.13
C SER A 85 2.93 2.28 5.66
N VAL A 86 2.98 1.24 4.83
CA VAL A 86 2.59 1.32 3.43
C VAL A 86 1.08 1.15 3.38
N ALA A 87 0.39 2.10 2.76
CA ALA A 87 -1.06 2.08 2.68
C ALA A 87 -1.51 2.58 1.33
N ARG A 88 -2.76 2.29 1.00
CA ARG A 88 -3.39 2.78 -0.24
C ARG A 88 -2.60 2.39 -1.49
N LEU A 89 -2.02 1.19 -1.50
CA LEU A 89 -1.33 0.65 -2.66
C LEU A 89 -2.34 0.02 -3.59
N PHE A 90 -2.42 0.53 -4.81
CA PHE A 90 -3.27 -0.09 -5.84
C PHE A 90 -2.67 0.14 -7.21
N THR A 91 -3.03 -0.73 -8.14
CA THR A 91 -2.68 -0.58 -9.55
C THR A 91 -3.91 -0.86 -10.39
N THR A 92 -4.01 -0.18 -11.53
CA THR A 92 -5.11 -0.37 -12.46
C THR A 92 -4.90 -1.66 -13.27
N ALA A 93 -5.98 -2.15 -13.88
CA ALA A 93 -5.88 -3.35 -14.73
C ALA A 93 -4.90 -3.16 -15.87
N SER A 94 -4.83 -1.95 -16.44
CA SER A 94 -3.90 -1.65 -17.54
C SER A 94 -2.44 -1.69 -17.09
N ALA A 95 -2.18 -1.59 -15.81
CA ALA A 95 -0.82 -1.62 -15.27
C ALA A 95 -0.33 -3.03 -14.95
N ARG A 96 -1.20 -4.03 -15.01
CA ARG A 96 -0.82 -5.39 -14.66
C ARG A 96 0.23 -5.92 -15.62
N ARG A 97 1.16 -6.71 -15.08
CA ARG A 97 2.29 -7.30 -15.80
C ARG A 97 3.29 -6.27 -16.33
N ARG A 98 3.20 -5.03 -15.85
CA ARG A 98 4.17 -3.97 -16.17
C ARG A 98 5.09 -3.67 -14.99
N GLY A 99 4.97 -4.44 -13.89
CA GLY A 99 5.82 -4.27 -12.72
C GLY A 99 5.54 -3.04 -11.89
N VAL A 100 4.37 -2.42 -12.06
CA VAL A 100 4.04 -1.16 -11.40
C VAL A 100 3.94 -1.32 -9.90
N ALA A 101 3.25 -2.36 -9.42
CA ALA A 101 3.08 -2.58 -7.98
C ALA A 101 4.43 -2.80 -7.29
N GLY A 102 5.28 -3.62 -7.89
CA GLY A 102 6.63 -3.86 -7.35
C GLY A 102 7.47 -2.60 -7.32
N ALA A 103 7.38 -1.79 -8.37
CA ALA A 103 8.13 -0.54 -8.45
C ALA A 103 7.65 0.47 -7.41
N LEU A 104 6.34 0.58 -7.20
CA LEU A 104 5.78 1.45 -6.17
C LEU A 104 6.21 0.98 -4.77
N LEU A 105 6.16 -0.33 -4.54
CA LEU A 105 6.57 -0.89 -3.27
C LEU A 105 8.05 -0.63 -2.99
N ALA A 106 8.92 -0.80 -4.00
CA ALA A 106 10.33 -0.52 -3.86
C ALA A 106 10.59 0.96 -3.58
N THR A 107 9.86 1.84 -4.25
CA THR A 107 9.99 3.28 -4.06
C THR A 107 9.64 3.68 -2.64
N VAL A 108 8.51 3.20 -2.12
CA VAL A 108 8.06 3.57 -0.78
C VAL A 108 8.96 2.95 0.30
N THR A 109 9.47 1.76 0.05
CA THR A 109 10.41 1.10 0.98
C THR A 109 11.71 1.89 1.07
N THR A 110 12.22 2.36 -0.07
CA THR A 110 13.41 3.20 -0.09
C THR A 110 13.16 4.53 0.62
N ALA A 111 12.00 5.14 0.39
CA ALA A 111 11.67 6.41 1.05
C ALA A 111 11.62 6.24 2.57
N ALA A 112 11.06 5.14 3.07
CA ALA A 112 11.06 4.85 4.50
C ALA A 112 12.48 4.70 5.03
N ALA A 113 13.31 3.93 4.34
CA ALA A 113 14.71 3.70 4.75
C ALA A 113 15.50 5.01 4.76
N ASP A 114 15.29 5.87 3.78
CA ASP A 114 15.95 7.19 3.71
C ASP A 114 15.60 8.06 4.92
N GLY A 115 14.40 7.87 5.48
CA GLY A 115 13.98 8.56 6.69
C GLY A 115 14.36 7.83 7.98
N GLY A 116 15.14 6.77 7.89
CA GLY A 116 15.53 5.98 9.06
C GLY A 116 14.44 5.05 9.57
N LEU A 117 13.43 4.76 8.74
CA LEU A 117 12.28 3.97 9.14
C LEU A 117 12.24 2.64 8.38
N ARG A 118 11.61 1.66 8.99
CA ARG A 118 11.36 0.37 8.32
C ARG A 118 9.90 0.31 7.91
N ALA A 119 9.65 -0.06 6.66
CA ALA A 119 8.29 -0.13 6.14
C ALA A 119 7.57 -1.38 6.65
N VAL A 120 6.31 -1.22 7.01
CA VAL A 120 5.40 -2.30 7.40
C VAL A 120 4.09 -2.14 6.65
N LEU A 121 3.33 -3.21 6.57
CA LEU A 121 2.00 -3.12 5.99
C LEU A 121 1.10 -4.20 6.56
N GLU A 122 -0.18 -4.02 6.31
CA GLU A 122 -1.21 -4.95 6.71
C GLU A 122 -1.98 -5.37 5.48
N VAL A 123 -2.27 -6.67 5.37
CA VAL A 123 -3.05 -7.21 4.25
C VAL A 123 -4.11 -8.15 4.79
N GLU A 124 -5.31 -8.09 4.23
CA GLU A 124 -6.37 -8.99 4.61
C GLU A 124 -6.13 -10.38 4.04
N ASP A 125 -6.48 -11.41 4.82
CA ASP A 125 -6.37 -12.79 4.40
C ASP A 125 -7.15 -13.00 3.10
N GLY A 126 -6.59 -13.78 2.19
CA GLY A 126 -7.16 -14.00 0.87
C GLY A 126 -6.53 -13.14 -0.22
N GLY A 127 -5.74 -12.16 0.14
CA GLY A 127 -5.03 -11.33 -0.82
C GLY A 127 -3.78 -12.02 -1.37
N GLU A 128 -3.95 -13.14 -2.04
CA GLU A 128 -2.82 -14.01 -2.44
C GLU A 128 -1.84 -13.33 -3.38
N ALA A 129 -2.34 -12.52 -4.32
CA ALA A 129 -1.47 -11.81 -5.25
C ALA A 129 -0.61 -10.77 -4.52
N ALA A 130 -1.21 -10.07 -3.57
CA ALA A 130 -0.49 -9.08 -2.77
C ALA A 130 0.57 -9.76 -1.89
N VAL A 131 0.21 -10.85 -1.23
CA VAL A 131 1.14 -11.61 -0.39
C VAL A 131 2.31 -12.13 -1.24
N ALA A 132 2.05 -12.66 -2.43
CA ALA A 132 3.10 -13.13 -3.32
C ALA A 132 4.06 -12.00 -3.70
N LEU A 133 3.52 -10.81 -3.94
CA LEU A 133 4.33 -9.62 -4.24
C LEU A 133 5.28 -9.30 -3.08
N TYR A 134 4.74 -9.27 -1.85
CA TYR A 134 5.55 -8.94 -0.67
C TYR A 134 6.62 -9.98 -0.43
N GLU A 135 6.27 -11.25 -0.54
CA GLU A 135 7.23 -12.34 -0.34
C GLU A 135 8.35 -12.32 -1.37
N ARG A 136 8.01 -12.06 -2.64
CA ARG A 136 9.05 -11.94 -3.68
C ARG A 136 9.97 -10.76 -3.43
N ALA A 137 9.48 -9.72 -2.80
CA ALA A 137 10.28 -8.54 -2.45
C ALA A 137 11.10 -8.74 -1.16
N GLY A 138 11.00 -9.91 -0.53
CA GLY A 138 11.78 -10.22 0.67
C GLY A 138 11.12 -9.79 1.97
N TRP A 139 9.87 -9.40 1.93
CA TRP A 139 9.14 -9.04 3.15
C TRP A 139 8.83 -10.29 3.97
N ARG A 140 8.77 -10.11 5.29
CA ARG A 140 8.56 -11.20 6.24
C ARG A 140 7.23 -11.04 6.95
N HIS A 141 6.49 -12.13 7.08
CA HIS A 141 5.27 -12.16 7.87
C HIS A 141 5.64 -11.97 9.36
N ALA A 142 5.05 -10.96 9.99
CA ALA A 142 5.37 -10.60 11.36
C ALA A 142 4.29 -11.00 12.37
N GLY A 143 3.03 -11.08 11.94
CA GLY A 143 1.95 -11.46 12.83
C GLY A 143 0.61 -11.47 12.12
N SER A 144 -0.39 -11.94 12.82
CA SER A 144 -1.76 -12.00 12.31
C SER A 144 -2.71 -11.68 13.45
N ARG A 145 -3.85 -11.05 13.13
CA ARG A 145 -4.87 -10.78 14.12
C ARG A 145 -6.24 -10.69 13.44
N SER A 146 -7.29 -10.87 14.23
CA SER A 146 -8.65 -10.73 13.74
C SER A 146 -9.00 -9.25 13.58
N GLY A 147 -9.66 -8.94 12.47
CA GLY A 147 -10.27 -7.63 12.29
C GLY A 147 -11.61 -7.56 13.03
N ASP A 148 -12.20 -6.36 13.06
CA ASP A 148 -13.47 -6.15 13.75
C ASP A 148 -14.66 -6.14 12.79
N TRP A 149 -14.51 -6.78 11.63
CA TRP A 149 -15.60 -6.86 10.66
C TRP A 149 -15.71 -8.28 10.12
N THR A 150 -16.85 -8.55 9.46
CA THR A 150 -17.14 -9.84 8.86
C THR A 150 -16.91 -9.77 7.35
N THR A 151 -16.26 -10.78 6.81
CA THR A 151 -16.04 -10.87 5.37
C THR A 151 -17.31 -11.25 4.64
N ALA A 152 -17.28 -11.18 3.29
CA ALA A 152 -18.44 -11.47 2.47
C ALA A 152 -18.96 -12.92 2.65
N ASP A 153 -18.06 -13.84 3.00
CA ASP A 153 -18.43 -15.24 3.23
C ASP A 153 -18.81 -15.53 4.69
N GLY A 154 -19.03 -14.50 5.50
CA GLY A 154 -19.52 -14.64 6.87
C GLY A 154 -18.48 -14.93 7.93
N ARG A 155 -17.20 -14.91 7.59
CA ARG A 155 -16.13 -15.17 8.55
C ARG A 155 -15.60 -13.86 9.14
N THR A 156 -15.02 -13.94 10.33
CA THR A 156 -14.31 -12.80 10.89
C THR A 156 -13.09 -12.50 10.03
N ALA A 157 -12.88 -11.24 9.70
CA ALA A 157 -11.71 -10.82 8.92
C ALA A 157 -10.43 -11.20 9.66
N LEU A 158 -9.42 -11.59 8.90
CA LEU A 158 -8.09 -11.92 9.41
C LEU A 158 -7.08 -11.04 8.71
N LEU A 159 -6.22 -10.39 9.48
CA LEU A 159 -5.23 -9.46 8.97
C LEU A 159 -3.83 -9.98 9.23
N HIS A 160 -2.96 -9.83 8.24
CA HIS A 160 -1.57 -10.25 8.33
C HIS A 160 -0.67 -9.02 8.23
N THR A 161 0.33 -8.94 9.10
CA THR A 161 1.30 -7.86 9.10
C THR A 161 2.60 -8.35 8.48
N TYR A 162 3.13 -7.59 7.54
CA TYR A 162 4.41 -7.86 6.90
C TYR A 162 5.37 -6.71 7.13
N VAL A 163 6.64 -7.04 7.29
CA VAL A 163 7.70 -6.06 7.51
C VAL A 163 8.74 -6.18 6.41
N ALA A 164 9.20 -5.04 5.93
CA ALA A 164 10.22 -4.97 4.87
C ALA A 164 11.57 -5.51 5.39
N PRO A 165 12.45 -5.97 4.47
CA PRO A 165 13.81 -6.32 4.85
C PRO A 165 14.49 -5.14 5.52
N GLY A 166 15.27 -5.40 6.56
CA GLY A 166 15.98 -4.34 7.26
C GLY A 166 17.08 -3.75 6.39
N ALA A 167 17.18 -2.42 6.38
CA ALA A 167 18.26 -1.74 5.70
C ALA A 167 19.59 -2.13 6.38
N GLY A 168 20.60 -2.41 5.59
CA GLY A 168 21.91 -2.78 6.12
C GLY A 168 21.97 -4.17 6.71
N THR A 169 20.94 -4.96 6.57
CA THR A 169 20.96 -6.35 7.02
C THR A 169 21.95 -7.15 6.20
N ARG A 170 22.77 -7.92 6.85
CA ARG A 170 23.76 -8.77 6.19
C ARG A 170 23.45 -10.21 6.45
#